data_3ed51ee9f7cfa8e414248236c6c60b32
#
_entry.id   3ed51ee9f7cfa8e414248236c6c60b32
#
_cell.length_a   1.000
_cell.length_b   1.000
_cell.length_c   1.000
_cell.angle_alpha   90.00
_cell.angle_beta   90.00
_cell.angle_gamma   90.00
#
_symmetry.space_group_name_H-M   'P 1'
#
loop_
_entity.id
_entity.type
_entity.pdbx_description
1 polymer ?
#
loop_
_entity_poly.entity_id
_entity_poly.type
_entity_poly.pdbx_seq_one_letter_code
_entity_poly.pdbx_strand_id
1 'polypeptide(L)'
;MSDVAFNGKILNVNLTKNEVEEEIISEEVYRSHLGGYGLGARLLFDRIPAGADPLGPDNVIGFMPGLLTGTPLFGQRFSVVCKSPKNGGWGDANCGGDFGPMLKFTGYDAVLVYGKSEKPVYI
;
A
#
# COMPACT_ATOMS: atom_id res chain seq x y z
N MET A 1 6.59 -13.36 19.99
CA MET A 1 7.22 -12.55 18.89
C MET A 1 7.16 -13.42 17.65
N SER A 2 6.53 -12.96 16.58
CA SER A 2 6.49 -13.75 15.34
C SER A 2 7.89 -13.80 14.74
N ASP A 3 8.33 -15.00 14.33
CA ASP A 3 9.64 -15.20 13.67
C ASP A 3 9.66 -14.66 12.21
N VAL A 4 8.70 -13.81 11.86
CA VAL A 4 8.50 -13.27 10.50
C VAL A 4 8.57 -11.74 10.49
N ALA A 5 9.16 -11.20 9.45
CA ALA A 5 9.41 -9.75 9.30
C ALA A 5 8.18 -8.98 8.73
N PHE A 6 6.97 -9.49 8.92
CA PHE A 6 5.74 -8.80 8.50
C PHE A 6 4.70 -8.78 9.63
N ASN A 7 3.82 -7.81 9.59
CA ASN A 7 2.75 -7.64 10.60
C ASN A 7 1.48 -8.43 10.23
N GLY A 8 1.31 -8.77 8.96
CA GLY A 8 0.15 -9.51 8.43
C GLY A 8 -1.11 -8.67 8.28
N LYS A 9 -1.01 -7.35 8.37
CA LYS A 9 -2.14 -6.43 8.29
C LYS A 9 -1.89 -5.28 7.33
N ILE A 10 -2.93 -4.88 6.63
CA ILE A 10 -2.97 -3.63 5.87
C ILE A 10 -4.14 -2.75 6.32
N LEU A 11 -4.00 -1.46 6.13
CA LEU A 11 -5.03 -0.49 6.41
C LEU A 11 -5.69 -0.03 5.10
N ASN A 12 -6.99 -0.17 5.01
CA ASN A 12 -7.80 0.29 3.89
C ASN A 12 -8.52 1.58 4.28
N VAL A 13 -8.32 2.65 3.52
CA VAL A 13 -8.94 3.96 3.72
C VAL A 13 -9.89 4.26 2.56
N ASN A 14 -11.18 4.24 2.81
CA ASN A 14 -12.22 4.54 1.83
C ASN A 14 -12.67 5.99 1.97
N LEU A 15 -12.23 6.85 1.05
CA LEU A 15 -12.55 8.29 1.10
C LEU A 15 -14.01 8.59 0.74
N THR A 16 -14.66 7.74 -0.05
CA THR A 16 -16.08 7.92 -0.42
C THR A 16 -17.00 7.70 0.77
N LYS A 17 -16.70 6.65 1.56
CA LYS A 17 -17.50 6.29 2.73
C LYS A 17 -17.00 6.92 4.03
N ASN A 18 -15.81 7.51 4.01
CA ASN A 18 -15.09 8.00 5.20
C ASN A 18 -14.91 6.89 6.25
N GLU A 19 -14.46 5.72 5.79
CA GLU A 19 -14.28 4.52 6.59
C GLU A 19 -12.82 4.06 6.53
N VAL A 20 -12.37 3.48 7.64
CA VAL A 20 -11.04 2.88 7.75
C VAL A 20 -11.21 1.45 8.26
N GLU A 21 -10.65 0.49 7.55
CA GLU A 21 -10.77 -0.94 7.86
C GLU A 21 -9.41 -1.63 7.87
N GLU A 22 -9.22 -2.55 8.80
CA GLU A 22 -8.08 -3.46 8.81
C GLU A 22 -8.38 -4.69 7.94
N GLU A 23 -7.39 -5.13 7.17
CA GLU A 23 -7.44 -6.36 6.39
C GLU A 23 -6.25 -7.24 6.72
N ILE A 24 -6.49 -8.50 6.93
CA ILE A 24 -5.44 -9.50 7.19
C ILE A 24 -4.90 -10.01 5.85
N ILE A 25 -3.59 -9.95 5.70
CA ILE A 25 -2.88 -10.54 4.57
C ILE A 25 -2.26 -11.86 5.01
N SER A 26 -2.54 -12.92 4.27
CA SER A 26 -1.98 -14.23 4.57
C SER A 26 -0.45 -14.26 4.38
N GLU A 27 0.21 -15.07 5.18
CA GLU A 27 1.65 -15.29 5.07
C GLU A 27 2.06 -15.79 3.69
N GLU A 28 1.24 -16.61 3.06
CA GLU A 28 1.47 -17.13 1.69
C GLU A 28 1.56 -16.00 0.66
N VAL A 29 0.63 -15.05 0.68
CA VAL A 29 0.63 -13.88 -0.21
C VAL A 29 1.87 -13.04 0.05
N TYR A 30 2.21 -12.83 1.31
CA TYR A 30 3.38 -12.02 1.67
C TYR A 30 4.69 -12.70 1.25
N ARG A 31 4.84 -14.00 1.45
CA ARG A 31 6.02 -14.79 1.01
C ARG A 31 6.18 -14.79 -0.51
N SER A 32 5.07 -14.82 -1.24
CA SER A 32 5.10 -14.84 -2.70
C SER A 32 5.46 -13.48 -3.31
N HIS A 33 5.21 -12.37 -2.61
CA HIS A 33 5.31 -11.00 -3.15
C HIS A 33 6.27 -10.08 -2.40
N LEU A 34 6.72 -10.44 -1.19
CA LEU A 34 7.79 -9.82 -0.38
C LEU A 34 7.59 -8.34 0.04
N GLY A 35 6.40 -7.77 -0.04
CA GLY A 35 6.18 -6.35 0.26
C GLY A 35 6.57 -5.41 -0.89
N GLY A 36 6.58 -4.08 -0.64
CA GLY A 36 6.95 -3.08 -1.65
C GLY A 36 6.16 -3.23 -2.95
N TYR A 37 6.83 -3.16 -4.09
CA TYR A 37 6.21 -3.29 -5.43
C TYR A 37 5.47 -4.62 -5.62
N GLY A 38 6.04 -5.73 -5.15
CA GLY A 38 5.47 -7.05 -5.37
C GLY A 38 4.10 -7.19 -4.71
N LEU A 39 4.01 -6.89 -3.43
CA LEU A 39 2.74 -6.89 -2.71
C LEU A 39 1.79 -5.81 -3.27
N GLY A 40 2.31 -4.62 -3.59
CA GLY A 40 1.55 -3.55 -4.21
C GLY A 40 0.90 -3.97 -5.52
N ALA A 41 1.66 -4.60 -6.43
CA ALA A 41 1.14 -5.10 -7.70
C ALA A 41 0.02 -6.12 -7.49
N ARG A 42 0.22 -7.07 -6.57
CA ARG A 42 -0.80 -8.08 -6.24
C ARG A 42 -2.09 -7.45 -5.71
N LEU A 43 -1.97 -6.53 -4.75
CA LEU A 43 -3.12 -5.90 -4.12
C LEU A 43 -3.89 -4.99 -5.08
N LEU A 44 -3.19 -4.20 -5.91
CA LEU A 44 -3.81 -3.31 -6.87
C LEU A 44 -4.46 -4.06 -8.04
N PHE A 45 -3.82 -5.14 -8.50
CA PHE A 45 -4.38 -5.97 -9.56
C PHE A 45 -5.76 -6.55 -9.19
N ASP A 46 -5.94 -6.93 -7.92
CA ASP A 46 -7.22 -7.47 -7.46
C ASP A 46 -8.30 -6.40 -7.25
N ARG A 47 -7.89 -5.14 -7.02
CA ARG A 47 -8.79 -4.07 -6.58
C ARG A 47 -9.17 -3.08 -7.68
N ILE A 48 -8.26 -2.82 -8.63
CA ILE A 48 -8.50 -1.82 -9.67
C ILE A 48 -9.17 -2.51 -10.86
N PRO A 49 -10.43 -2.17 -11.20
CA PRO A 49 -11.11 -2.76 -12.36
C PRO A 49 -10.37 -2.47 -13.67
N ALA A 50 -10.47 -3.39 -14.63
CA ALA A 50 -9.96 -3.15 -15.97
C ALA A 50 -10.65 -1.91 -16.57
N GLY A 51 -9.86 -1.01 -17.16
CA GLY A 51 -10.38 0.22 -17.75
C GLY A 51 -10.71 1.34 -16.75
N ALA A 52 -10.48 1.15 -15.44
CA ALA A 52 -10.71 2.20 -14.45
C ALA A 52 -10.01 3.51 -14.80
N ASP A 53 -10.71 4.61 -14.62
CA ASP A 53 -10.12 5.96 -14.76
C ASP A 53 -9.06 6.16 -13.67
N PRO A 54 -7.80 6.43 -14.03
CA PRO A 54 -6.73 6.64 -13.03
C PRO A 54 -6.93 7.88 -12.15
N LEU A 55 -7.80 8.81 -12.53
CA LEU A 55 -8.23 9.95 -11.69
C LEU A 55 -9.60 9.72 -11.04
N GLY A 56 -10.20 8.56 -11.27
CA GLY A 56 -11.50 8.20 -10.74
C GLY A 56 -11.43 7.54 -9.34
N PRO A 57 -12.59 7.31 -8.74
CA PRO A 57 -12.69 6.73 -7.40
C PRO A 57 -12.29 5.25 -7.32
N ASP A 58 -12.20 4.58 -8.47
CA ASP A 58 -11.83 3.16 -8.56
C ASP A 58 -10.31 2.95 -8.59
N ASN A 59 -9.51 4.01 -8.70
CA ASN A 59 -8.07 3.88 -8.54
C ASN A 59 -7.70 3.72 -7.07
N VAL A 60 -6.60 3.04 -6.83
CA VAL A 60 -6.05 2.82 -5.50
C VAL A 60 -4.64 3.39 -5.46
N ILE A 61 -4.32 4.17 -4.44
CA ILE A 61 -2.94 4.52 -4.10
C ILE A 61 -2.50 3.69 -2.91
N GLY A 62 -1.38 2.99 -3.04
CA GLY A 62 -0.82 2.14 -2.00
C GLY A 62 0.52 2.66 -1.49
N PHE A 63 0.66 2.77 -0.18
CA PHE A 63 1.93 3.04 0.51
C PHE A 63 2.48 1.71 1.00
N MET A 64 3.57 1.25 0.39
CA MET A 64 4.06 -0.13 0.46
C MET A 64 5.47 -0.19 1.02
N PRO A 65 5.66 -0.31 2.33
CA PRO A 65 6.97 -0.63 2.91
C PRO A 65 7.48 -1.99 2.40
N GLY A 66 8.79 -2.13 2.32
CA GLY A 66 9.42 -3.42 2.01
C GLY A 66 9.40 -4.38 3.19
N LEU A 67 9.71 -5.65 2.92
CA LEU A 67 9.80 -6.69 3.95
C LEU A 67 10.74 -6.29 5.09
N LEU A 68 11.92 -5.79 4.76
CA LEU A 68 12.96 -5.40 5.73
C LEU A 68 12.88 -3.94 6.19
N THR A 69 11.85 -3.19 5.75
CA THR A 69 11.67 -1.81 6.18
C THR A 69 11.44 -1.75 7.68
N GLY A 70 12.18 -0.87 8.36
CA GLY A 70 12.15 -0.75 9.82
C GLY A 70 13.08 -1.72 10.57
N THR A 71 13.84 -2.57 9.87
CA THR A 71 14.88 -3.40 10.48
C THR A 71 16.25 -2.71 10.46
N PRO A 72 17.22 -3.14 11.30
CA PRO A 72 18.59 -2.60 11.27
C PRO A 72 19.36 -2.87 9.96
N LEU A 73 18.82 -3.71 9.07
CA LEU A 73 19.44 -4.13 7.82
C LEU A 73 19.13 -3.19 6.64
N PHE A 74 19.32 -1.87 6.80
CA PHE A 74 19.11 -0.85 5.75
C PHE A 74 17.68 -0.68 5.25
N GLY A 75 16.69 -1.04 6.06
CA GLY A 75 15.29 -1.01 5.67
C GLY A 75 14.63 0.35 5.87
N GLN A 76 14.89 1.34 5.00
CA GLN A 76 14.27 2.68 5.09
C GLN A 76 13.33 2.99 3.92
N ARG A 77 13.27 2.13 2.91
CA ARG A 77 12.53 2.48 1.71
C ARG A 77 11.11 1.95 1.71
N PHE A 78 10.24 2.71 1.07
CA PHE A 78 8.89 2.29 0.73
C PHE A 78 8.57 2.70 -0.72
N SER A 79 7.55 2.10 -1.29
CA SER A 79 7.05 2.43 -2.61
C SER A 79 5.65 3.00 -2.50
N VAL A 80 5.34 4.00 -3.32
CA VAL A 80 3.97 4.44 -3.56
C VAL A 80 3.55 3.90 -4.92
N VAL A 81 2.40 3.21 -4.96
CA VAL A 81 1.93 2.52 -6.17
C VAL A 81 0.50 2.90 -6.51
N CYS A 82 0.19 3.00 -7.79
CA CYS A 82 -1.17 3.30 -8.27
C CYS A 82 -1.33 2.92 -9.75
N LYS A 83 -2.53 3.05 -10.28
CA LYS A 83 -2.70 3.17 -11.74
C LYS A 83 -2.30 4.59 -12.16
N SER A 84 -1.33 4.71 -13.05
CA SER A 84 -0.73 5.99 -13.43
C SER A 84 -1.68 6.85 -14.27
N PRO A 85 -2.00 8.10 -13.86
CA PRO A 85 -2.78 9.00 -14.69
C PRO A 85 -2.01 9.51 -15.93
N LYS A 86 -0.69 9.33 -15.98
CA LYS A 86 0.13 9.75 -17.11
C LYS A 86 -0.03 8.84 -18.34
N ASN A 87 -0.16 7.53 -18.11
CA ASN A 87 -0.15 6.55 -19.20
C ASN A 87 -1.20 5.45 -19.06
N GLY A 88 -1.98 5.44 -17.97
CA GLY A 88 -2.99 4.41 -17.70
C GLY A 88 -2.44 3.04 -17.27
N GLY A 89 -1.12 2.91 -17.15
CA GLY A 89 -0.44 1.71 -16.72
C GLY A 89 -0.03 1.75 -15.25
N TRP A 90 1.02 1.01 -14.92
CA TRP A 90 1.61 0.97 -13.60
C TRP A 90 2.31 2.30 -13.27
N GLY A 91 1.98 2.88 -12.13
CA GLY A 91 2.65 4.03 -11.56
C GLY A 91 3.31 3.66 -10.24
N ASP A 92 4.58 4.01 -10.10
CA ASP A 92 5.30 3.83 -8.85
C ASP A 92 6.27 4.97 -8.57
N ALA A 93 6.55 5.16 -7.29
CA ALA A 93 7.61 6.02 -6.80
C ALA A 93 8.27 5.32 -5.61
N ASN A 94 9.59 5.38 -5.55
CA ASN A 94 10.37 4.81 -4.46
C ASN A 94 10.99 5.93 -3.62
N CYS A 95 10.75 5.90 -2.32
CA CYS A 95 11.21 6.92 -1.39
C CYS A 95 11.95 6.30 -0.20
N GLY A 96 12.94 7.02 0.29
CA GLY A 96 13.63 6.71 1.54
C GLY A 96 13.14 7.57 2.70
N GLY A 97 13.88 7.58 3.80
CA GLY A 97 13.57 8.35 5.00
C GLY A 97 12.72 7.56 6.00
N ASP A 98 12.11 8.29 6.93
CA ASP A 98 11.52 7.68 8.13
C ASP A 98 10.09 7.20 7.95
N PHE A 99 9.38 7.65 6.92
CA PHE A 99 7.96 7.30 6.72
C PHE A 99 7.73 5.79 6.62
N GLY A 100 8.53 5.08 5.82
CA GLY A 100 8.40 3.64 5.66
C GLY A 100 8.56 2.86 6.97
N PRO A 101 9.67 3.04 7.72
CA PRO A 101 9.85 2.47 9.05
C PRO A 101 8.73 2.83 10.02
N MET A 102 8.34 4.10 10.10
CA MET A 102 7.28 4.54 11.00
C MET A 102 5.95 3.87 10.68
N LEU A 103 5.60 3.73 9.39
CA LEU A 103 4.41 2.98 8.98
C LEU A 103 4.47 1.52 9.45
N LYS A 104 5.59 0.84 9.28
CA LYS A 104 5.76 -0.54 9.77
C LYS A 104 5.61 -0.63 11.29
N PHE A 105 6.13 0.33 12.04
CA PHE A 105 6.05 0.37 13.50
C PHE A 105 4.62 0.60 14.02
N THR A 106 3.72 1.13 13.20
CA THR A 106 2.28 1.20 13.56
C THR A 106 1.59 -0.16 13.51
N GLY A 107 2.26 -1.21 13.01
CA GLY A 107 1.72 -2.56 12.91
C GLY A 107 1.05 -2.89 11.58
N TYR A 108 1.26 -2.06 10.55
CA TYR A 108 0.74 -2.29 9.21
C TYR A 108 1.85 -2.52 8.18
N ASP A 109 1.60 -3.39 7.23
CA ASP A 109 2.51 -3.70 6.11
C ASP A 109 2.19 -2.86 4.87
N ALA A 110 1.04 -2.21 4.83
CA ALA A 110 0.63 -1.28 3.79
C ALA A 110 -0.52 -0.39 4.24
N VAL A 111 -0.68 0.74 3.56
CA VAL A 111 -1.91 1.54 3.58
C VAL A 111 -2.40 1.69 2.16
N LEU A 112 -3.67 1.36 1.92
CA LEU A 112 -4.36 1.54 0.65
C LEU A 112 -5.42 2.62 0.80
N VAL A 113 -5.38 3.62 -0.07
CA VAL A 113 -6.35 4.72 -0.10
C VAL A 113 -7.08 4.70 -1.42
N TYR A 114 -8.40 4.73 -1.39
CA TYR A 114 -9.27 4.69 -2.56
C TYR A 114 -10.57 5.48 -2.35
N GLY A 115 -11.33 5.60 -3.41
CA GLY A 115 -12.55 6.40 -3.37
C GLY A 115 -12.29 7.89 -3.59
N LYS A 116 -13.31 8.71 -3.41
CA LYS A 116 -13.27 10.15 -3.63
C LYS A 116 -14.02 10.90 -2.52
N SER A 117 -13.33 11.78 -1.84
CA SER A 117 -13.96 12.71 -0.89
C SER A 117 -14.59 13.90 -1.62
N GLU A 118 -15.68 14.44 -1.08
CA GLU A 118 -16.33 15.67 -1.58
C GLU A 118 -15.46 16.91 -1.38
N LYS A 119 -14.60 16.91 -0.40
CA LYS A 119 -13.70 18.01 -0.05
C LYS A 119 -12.26 17.49 0.06
N PRO A 120 -11.24 18.34 -0.15
CA PRO A 120 -9.87 17.96 0.16
C PRO A 120 -9.73 17.47 1.60
N VAL A 121 -9.05 16.35 1.77
CA VAL A 121 -8.80 15.74 3.08
C VAL A 121 -7.31 15.48 3.25
N TYR A 122 -6.88 15.29 4.50
CA TYR A 122 -5.55 14.75 4.84
C TYR A 122 -5.73 13.46 5.65
N ILE A 123 -4.74 12.60 5.60
CA ILE A 123 -4.72 11.30 6.28
C ILE A 123 -3.55 11.27 7.25
#